data_e0686a9301410d964ee9c303829af647
#
_entry.id   e0686a9301410d964ee9c303829af647
#
_cell.length_a   1.000
_cell.length_b   1.000
_cell.length_c   1.000
_cell.angle_alpha   90.00
_cell.angle_beta   90.00
_cell.angle_gamma   90.00
#
_symmetry.space_group_name_H-M   'P 1'
#
loop_
_entity.id
_entity.type
_entity.pdbx_description
1 polymer ?
#
loop_
_entity_poly.entity_id
_entity_poly.type
_entity_poly.pdbx_seq_one_letter_code
_entity_poly.pdbx_strand_id
1 'polypeptide(L)'
;FAQWQVGSATFLVDRDGRVIGPAARGDAFVLVRENRAGALNPGDSVPAEAVRAAVALSELLPPQWQPPGDAFDYAPDTGISVAMRNGWRVRFGDDEELAWKVATFQALAAEIARTGARVQLVDVRFPGRPYYR
;
A
#
# COMPACT_ATOMS: atom_id res chain seq x y z
N PHE A 1 9.17 10.23 -5.85
CA PHE A 1 9.92 8.97 -5.74
C PHE A 1 9.34 8.09 -4.64
N ALA A 2 9.59 6.80 -4.75
CA ALA A 2 9.27 5.82 -3.72
C ALA A 2 10.40 4.80 -3.65
N GLN A 3 10.38 3.98 -2.61
CA GLN A 3 11.28 2.83 -2.49
C GLN A 3 10.49 1.56 -2.80
N TRP A 4 11.15 0.63 -3.48
CA TRP A 4 10.57 -0.67 -3.81
C TRP A 4 11.48 -1.77 -3.32
N GLN A 5 10.96 -2.62 -2.46
CA GLN A 5 11.74 -3.71 -1.85
C GLN A 5 11.36 -5.05 -2.46
N VAL A 6 12.38 -5.76 -2.93
CA VAL A 6 12.27 -7.14 -3.38
C VAL A 6 13.27 -7.96 -2.57
N GLY A 7 12.79 -8.92 -1.79
CA GLY A 7 13.65 -9.65 -0.87
C GLY A 7 14.29 -8.72 0.15
N SER A 8 15.63 -8.76 0.25
CA SER A 8 16.39 -7.90 1.16
C SER A 8 16.91 -6.62 0.50
N ALA A 9 16.68 -6.44 -0.80
CA ALA A 9 17.19 -5.31 -1.56
C ALA A 9 16.11 -4.25 -1.76
N THR A 10 16.47 -2.97 -1.59
CA THR A 10 15.55 -1.85 -1.76
C THR A 10 16.07 -0.94 -2.85
N PHE A 11 15.16 -0.55 -3.73
CA PHE A 11 15.47 0.25 -4.91
C PHE A 11 14.69 1.56 -4.90
N LEU A 12 15.28 2.61 -5.47
CA LEU A 12 14.60 3.86 -5.71
C LEU A 12 13.84 3.75 -7.04
N VAL A 13 12.56 4.11 -7.03
CA VAL A 13 11.72 4.12 -8.23
C VAL A 13 11.06 5.49 -8.40
N ASP A 14 10.81 5.87 -9.65
CA ASP A 14 10.07 7.09 -9.94
C ASP A 14 8.56 6.81 -9.99
N ARG A 15 7.77 7.86 -10.16
CA ARG A 15 6.30 7.74 -10.19
C ARG A 15 5.76 6.95 -11.37
N ASP A 16 6.58 6.74 -12.40
CA ASP A 16 6.21 5.94 -13.55
C ASP A 16 6.62 4.47 -13.37
N GLY A 17 7.17 4.13 -12.20
CA GLY A 17 7.56 2.76 -11.88
C GLY A 17 8.93 2.37 -12.42
N ARG A 18 9.73 3.33 -12.92
CA ARG A 18 11.07 3.02 -13.41
C ARG A 18 12.05 2.92 -12.26
N VAL A 19 12.81 1.83 -12.25
CA VAL A 19 13.89 1.63 -11.29
C VAL A 19 15.07 2.52 -11.64
N ILE A 20 15.44 3.40 -10.72
CA ILE A 20 16.55 4.35 -10.90
C ILE A 20 17.85 3.70 -10.44
N GLY A 21 17.84 3.04 -9.29
CA GLY A 21 18.99 2.41 -8.71
C GLY A 21 18.75 1.97 -7.28
N PRO A 22 19.80 1.55 -6.56
CA PRO A 22 19.66 1.20 -5.16
C PRO A 22 19.18 2.40 -4.34
N ALA A 23 18.31 2.15 -3.35
CA ALA A 23 17.90 3.18 -2.41
C ALA A 23 19.04 3.51 -1.46
N ALA A 24 19.23 4.80 -1.18
CA ALA A 24 20.23 5.24 -0.23
C ALA A 24 19.70 5.12 1.20
N ARG A 25 20.61 4.83 2.13
CA ARG A 25 20.27 4.79 3.55
C ARG A 25 19.81 6.19 3.98
N GLY A 26 18.68 6.25 4.68
CA GLY A 26 18.13 7.51 5.17
C GLY A 26 17.17 8.20 4.21
N ASP A 27 16.91 7.63 3.04
CA ASP A 27 15.86 8.13 2.15
C ASP A 27 14.51 8.05 2.86
N ALA A 28 13.80 9.18 2.91
CA ALA A 28 12.52 9.29 3.60
C ALA A 28 11.35 9.15 2.63
N PHE A 29 11.37 8.11 1.81
CA PHE A 29 10.32 7.85 0.83
C PHE A 29 9.42 6.73 1.29
N VAL A 30 8.18 6.73 0.78
CA VAL A 30 7.24 5.64 0.95
C VAL A 30 7.86 4.34 0.44
N LEU A 31 7.68 3.26 1.20
CA LEU A 31 8.22 1.95 0.87
C LEU A 31 7.11 1.03 0.39
N VAL A 32 7.32 0.38 -0.76
CA VAL A 32 6.46 -0.71 -1.23
C VAL A 32 7.27 -1.99 -1.18
N ARG A 33 6.72 -3.01 -0.54
CA ARG A 33 7.35 -4.33 -0.43
C ARG A 33 6.62 -5.32 -1.33
N GLU A 34 7.39 -5.99 -2.17
CA GLU A 34 6.88 -7.05 -3.03
C GLU A 34 7.54 -8.37 -2.65
N ASN A 35 6.74 -9.35 -2.27
CA ASN A 35 7.24 -10.68 -1.91
C ASN A 35 7.41 -11.52 -3.17
N ARG A 36 8.57 -11.42 -3.79
CA ARG A 36 8.95 -12.26 -4.93
C ARG A 36 10.45 -12.54 -4.92
N ALA A 37 10.86 -13.59 -5.63
CA ALA A 37 12.27 -13.88 -5.85
C ALA A 37 12.80 -13.00 -6.98
N GLY A 38 14.12 -12.78 -6.98
CA GLY A 38 14.81 -12.05 -8.02
C GLY A 38 15.33 -10.71 -7.56
N ALA A 39 15.88 -9.95 -8.50
CA ALA A 39 16.45 -8.64 -8.26
C ALA A 39 15.99 -7.69 -9.36
N LEU A 40 16.03 -6.39 -9.07
CA LEU A 40 15.75 -5.34 -10.03
C LEU A 40 17.07 -4.69 -10.48
N ASN A 41 17.09 -4.24 -11.73
CA ASN A 41 18.21 -3.51 -12.30
C ASN A 41 17.77 -2.11 -12.71
N PRO A 42 18.69 -1.12 -12.75
CA PRO A 42 18.36 0.20 -13.27
C PRO A 42 17.73 0.10 -14.66
N GLY A 43 16.62 0.81 -14.87
CA GLY A 43 15.85 0.77 -16.10
C GLY A 43 14.72 -0.25 -16.12
N ASP A 44 14.70 -1.20 -15.18
CA ASP A 44 13.54 -2.09 -15.02
C ASP A 44 12.33 -1.30 -14.59
N SER A 45 11.14 -1.92 -14.72
CA SER A 45 9.89 -1.29 -14.34
C SER A 45 9.16 -2.12 -13.28
N VAL A 46 8.52 -1.42 -12.36
CA VAL A 46 7.52 -1.96 -11.44
C VAL A 46 6.16 -1.32 -11.80
N PRO A 47 5.04 -1.86 -11.34
CA PRO A 47 3.74 -1.28 -11.68
C PRO A 47 3.62 0.17 -11.21
N ALA A 48 3.44 1.09 -12.16
CA ALA A 48 3.33 2.51 -11.87
C ALA A 48 2.12 2.83 -11.00
N GLU A 49 1.01 2.13 -11.23
CA GLU A 49 -0.21 2.30 -10.42
C GLU A 49 0.01 1.93 -8.96
N ALA A 50 0.87 0.96 -8.69
CA ALA A 50 1.21 0.60 -7.31
C ALA A 50 2.05 1.69 -6.63
N VAL A 51 3.00 2.26 -7.34
CA VAL A 51 3.79 3.38 -6.82
C VAL A 51 2.90 4.57 -6.51
N ARG A 52 2.04 4.95 -7.46
CA ARG A 52 1.10 6.06 -7.27
C ARG A 52 0.13 5.81 -6.14
N ALA A 53 -0.38 4.59 -6.02
CA ALA A 53 -1.29 4.22 -4.95
C ALA A 53 -0.64 4.36 -3.57
N ALA A 54 0.58 3.85 -3.41
CA ALA A 54 1.30 3.94 -2.14
C ALA A 54 1.59 5.38 -1.75
N VAL A 55 2.04 6.21 -2.70
CA VAL A 55 2.31 7.62 -2.44
C VAL A 55 1.03 8.36 -2.07
N ALA A 56 -0.06 8.14 -2.81
CA ALA A 56 -1.34 8.78 -2.53
C ALA A 56 -1.90 8.33 -1.17
N LEU A 57 -1.81 7.06 -0.83
CA LEU A 57 -2.27 6.54 0.46
C LEU A 57 -1.47 7.12 1.63
N SER A 58 -0.18 7.34 1.44
CA SER A 58 0.65 7.97 2.48
C SER A 58 0.16 9.37 2.82
N GLU A 59 -0.48 10.05 1.86
CA GLU A 59 -1.04 11.39 2.04
C GLU A 59 -2.50 11.36 2.50
N LEU A 60 -3.29 10.39 2.00
CA LEU A 60 -4.73 10.33 2.25
C LEU A 60 -5.10 9.68 3.58
N LEU A 61 -4.31 8.70 4.05
CA LEU A 61 -4.61 8.01 5.30
C LEU A 61 -4.35 8.92 6.50
N PRO A 62 -5.32 9.05 7.43
CA PRO A 62 -5.08 9.76 8.68
C PRO A 62 -3.94 9.12 9.49
N PRO A 63 -3.29 9.86 10.40
CA PRO A 63 -2.16 9.34 11.17
C PRO A 63 -2.42 8.02 11.87
N GLN A 64 -3.61 7.80 12.42
CA GLN A 64 -3.96 6.56 13.11
C GLN A 64 -4.01 5.35 12.18
N TRP A 65 -4.14 5.55 10.87
CA TRP A 65 -4.21 4.49 9.88
C TRP A 65 -2.95 4.39 9.01
N GLN A 66 -1.90 5.13 9.35
CA GLN A 66 -0.63 5.00 8.66
C GLN A 66 0.05 3.68 9.05
N PRO A 67 0.61 2.94 8.07
CA PRO A 67 1.30 1.69 8.38
C PRO A 67 2.60 1.94 9.13
N PRO A 68 3.05 0.99 9.96
CA PRO A 68 4.36 1.08 10.58
C PRO A 68 5.47 1.21 9.52
N GLY A 69 6.38 2.17 9.71
CA GLY A 69 7.50 2.39 8.81
C GLY A 69 7.13 2.90 7.42
N ASP A 70 5.91 3.41 7.25
CA ASP A 70 5.38 3.87 5.96
C ASP A 70 5.50 2.80 4.85
N ALA A 71 5.32 1.53 5.23
CA ALA A 71 5.49 0.39 4.34
C ALA A 71 4.15 -0.13 3.86
N PHE A 72 4.03 -0.27 2.54
CA PHE A 72 2.87 -0.83 1.87
C PHE A 72 3.27 -2.14 1.21
N ASP A 73 2.34 -3.08 1.12
CA ASP A 73 2.60 -4.37 0.50
C ASP A 73 1.96 -4.42 -0.90
N TYR A 74 2.64 -5.05 -1.84
CA TYR A 74 2.15 -5.24 -3.20
C TYR A 74 2.15 -6.71 -3.57
N ALA A 75 1.06 -7.15 -4.20
CA ALA A 75 0.97 -8.44 -4.87
C ALA A 75 0.22 -8.26 -6.19
N PRO A 76 0.61 -9.02 -7.25
CA PRO A 76 -0.01 -8.85 -8.57
C PRO A 76 -1.53 -9.07 -8.58
N ASP A 77 -2.03 -9.97 -7.74
CA ASP A 77 -3.45 -10.32 -7.69
C ASP A 77 -4.30 -9.37 -6.85
N THR A 78 -3.71 -8.71 -5.87
CA THR A 78 -4.45 -7.85 -4.93
C THR A 78 -4.06 -6.38 -4.98
N GLY A 79 -2.97 -6.04 -5.67
CA GLY A 79 -2.46 -4.67 -5.70
C GLY A 79 -1.86 -4.26 -4.37
N ILE A 80 -2.09 -3.02 -3.98
CA ILE A 80 -1.57 -2.47 -2.72
C ILE A 80 -2.47 -2.86 -1.55
N SER A 81 -1.83 -3.34 -0.49
CA SER A 81 -2.49 -3.58 0.79
C SER A 81 -1.65 -2.99 1.92
N VAL A 82 -2.29 -2.79 3.06
CA VAL A 82 -1.66 -2.15 4.23
C VAL A 82 -1.86 -3.03 5.44
N ALA A 83 -0.78 -3.35 6.13
CA ALA A 83 -0.84 -3.97 7.44
C ALA A 83 -0.97 -2.85 8.49
N MET A 84 -2.14 -2.76 9.10
CA MET A 84 -2.44 -1.71 10.07
C MET A 84 -1.86 -2.04 11.45
N ARG A 85 -1.65 -1.02 12.26
CA ARG A 85 -1.10 -1.19 13.63
C ARG A 85 -2.00 -2.04 14.52
N ASN A 86 -3.30 -2.05 14.25
CA ASN A 86 -4.27 -2.84 15.03
C ASN A 86 -4.35 -4.31 14.60
N GLY A 87 -3.55 -4.72 13.61
CA GLY A 87 -3.52 -6.09 13.11
C GLY A 87 -4.38 -6.35 11.89
N TRP A 88 -5.17 -5.37 11.44
CA TRP A 88 -5.96 -5.53 10.23
C TRP A 88 -5.06 -5.47 8.99
N ARG A 89 -5.48 -6.20 7.96
CA ARG A 89 -4.96 -6.00 6.60
C ARG A 89 -6.06 -5.35 5.78
N VAL A 90 -5.70 -4.26 5.10
CA VAL A 90 -6.65 -3.51 4.27
C VAL A 90 -6.16 -3.54 2.83
N ARG A 91 -7.02 -3.99 1.91
CA ARG A 91 -6.72 -4.07 0.48
C ARG A 91 -7.30 -2.86 -0.23
N PHE A 92 -6.44 -2.05 -0.82
CA PHE A 92 -6.82 -0.87 -1.60
C PHE A 92 -6.75 -1.12 -3.11
N GLY A 93 -5.89 -2.05 -3.56
CA GLY A 93 -5.77 -2.39 -4.98
C GLY A 93 -4.89 -1.41 -5.74
N ASP A 94 -5.45 -0.83 -6.80
CA ASP A 94 -4.75 0.12 -7.66
C ASP A 94 -4.94 1.58 -7.22
N ASP A 95 -4.49 2.51 -8.06
CA ASP A 95 -4.55 3.95 -7.78
C ASP A 95 -5.89 4.61 -8.17
N GLU A 96 -6.87 3.83 -8.62
CA GLU A 96 -8.16 4.38 -9.00
C GLU A 96 -9.04 4.67 -7.78
N GLU A 97 -9.63 5.85 -7.75
CA GLU A 97 -10.60 6.26 -6.74
C GLU A 97 -10.13 6.08 -5.30
N LEU A 98 -8.84 6.37 -5.04
CA LEU A 98 -8.26 6.17 -3.72
C LEU A 98 -8.94 6.99 -2.62
N ALA A 99 -9.33 8.24 -2.92
CA ALA A 99 -10.03 9.06 -1.94
C ALA A 99 -11.36 8.41 -1.51
N TRP A 100 -12.07 7.84 -2.48
CA TRP A 100 -13.30 7.08 -2.21
C TRP A 100 -13.02 5.83 -1.39
N LYS A 101 -11.97 5.09 -1.76
CA LYS A 101 -11.57 3.86 -1.04
C LYS A 101 -11.20 4.16 0.41
N VAL A 102 -10.46 5.24 0.66
CA VAL A 102 -10.11 5.67 2.01
C VAL A 102 -11.35 6.06 2.81
N ALA A 103 -12.26 6.85 2.21
CA ALA A 103 -13.52 7.22 2.86
C ALA A 103 -14.36 5.98 3.19
N THR A 104 -14.45 5.02 2.27
CA THR A 104 -15.16 3.76 2.49
C THR A 104 -14.52 2.97 3.62
N PHE A 105 -13.19 2.87 3.63
CA PHE A 105 -12.48 2.20 4.71
C PHE A 105 -12.78 2.85 6.07
N GLN A 106 -12.74 4.17 6.15
CA GLN A 106 -13.02 4.88 7.40
C GLN A 106 -14.46 4.65 7.89
N ALA A 107 -15.42 4.61 6.97
CA ALA A 107 -16.81 4.29 7.31
C ALA A 107 -16.95 2.87 7.84
N LEU A 108 -16.30 1.89 7.20
CA LEU A 108 -16.28 0.50 7.69
C LEU A 108 -15.58 0.39 9.04
N ALA A 109 -14.48 1.09 9.24
CA ALA A 109 -13.77 1.07 10.52
C ALA A 109 -14.65 1.58 11.66
N ALA A 110 -15.41 2.66 11.42
CA ALA A 110 -16.36 3.19 12.39
C ALA A 110 -17.48 2.18 12.70
N GLU A 111 -18.00 1.51 11.67
CA GLU A 111 -19.03 0.49 11.83
C GLU A 111 -18.51 -0.70 12.64
N ILE A 112 -17.30 -1.17 12.33
CA ILE A 112 -16.65 -2.27 13.05
C ILE A 112 -16.47 -1.92 14.53
N ALA A 113 -16.02 -0.69 14.80
CA ALA A 113 -15.84 -0.20 16.17
C ALA A 113 -17.18 -0.17 16.93
N ARG A 114 -18.27 0.24 16.24
CA ARG A 114 -19.60 0.32 16.83
C ARG A 114 -20.16 -1.07 17.17
N THR A 115 -19.91 -2.06 16.31
CA THR A 115 -20.47 -3.42 16.50
C THR A 115 -19.56 -4.31 17.35
N GLY A 116 -18.30 -3.96 17.55
CA GLY A 116 -17.35 -4.78 18.28
C GLY A 116 -16.90 -6.04 17.53
N ALA A 117 -17.12 -6.10 16.21
CA ALA A 117 -16.76 -7.26 15.42
C ALA A 117 -15.25 -7.48 15.44
N ARG A 118 -14.83 -8.75 15.45
CA ARG A 118 -13.43 -9.13 15.27
C ARG A 118 -13.14 -9.20 13.78
N VAL A 119 -12.14 -8.44 13.33
CA VAL A 119 -11.83 -8.30 11.92
C VAL A 119 -10.35 -8.56 11.70
N GLN A 120 -10.02 -9.26 10.62
CA GLN A 120 -8.66 -9.49 10.16
C GLN A 120 -8.39 -8.82 8.81
N LEU A 121 -9.39 -8.73 7.96
CA LEU A 121 -9.27 -8.22 6.60
C LEU A 121 -10.40 -7.23 6.32
N VAL A 122 -10.03 -6.09 5.73
CA VAL A 122 -10.96 -5.13 5.13
C VAL A 122 -10.59 -4.99 3.66
N ASP A 123 -11.56 -5.12 2.78
CA ASP A 123 -11.33 -5.03 1.34
C ASP A 123 -12.18 -3.92 0.74
N VAL A 124 -11.52 -2.88 0.24
CA VAL A 124 -12.18 -1.73 -0.38
C VAL A 124 -11.75 -1.55 -1.84
N ARG A 125 -11.18 -2.60 -2.46
CA ARG A 125 -10.70 -2.55 -3.85
C ARG A 125 -11.78 -2.21 -4.86
N PHE A 126 -13.01 -2.64 -4.58
CA PHE A 126 -14.12 -2.52 -5.53
C PHE A 126 -15.17 -1.58 -4.94
N PRO A 127 -15.28 -0.35 -5.46
CA PRO A 127 -16.32 0.58 -5.01
C PRO A 127 -17.72 -0.06 -5.15
N GLY A 128 -18.55 0.13 -4.14
CA GLY A 128 -19.89 -0.47 -4.10
C GLY A 128 -19.94 -1.89 -3.57
N ARG A 129 -18.80 -2.54 -3.35
CA ARG A 129 -18.72 -3.89 -2.79
C ARG A 129 -17.66 -4.03 -1.70
N PRO A 130 -17.58 -3.09 -0.75
CA PRO A 130 -16.63 -3.23 0.35
C PRO A 130 -17.07 -4.36 1.28
N TYR A 131 -16.10 -5.07 1.85
CA TYR A 131 -16.42 -6.09 2.84
C TYR A 131 -15.29 -6.22 3.86
N TYR A 132 -15.60 -6.87 4.96
CA TYR A 132 -14.61 -7.24 5.98
C TYR A 132 -14.91 -8.66 6.50
N ARG A 133 -13.90 -9.28 7.04
CA ARG A 133 -14.01 -10.60 7.64
C ARG A 133 -13.00 -10.82 8.76
#